data_d89f8d8a25de512240a2d11f882d2bfd
#
_entry.id   d89f8d8a25de512240a2d11f882d2bfd
#
_cell.length_a   1.000
_cell.length_b   1.000
_cell.length_c   1.000
_cell.angle_alpha   90.00
_cell.angle_beta   90.00
_cell.angle_gamma   90.00
#
_symmetry.space_group_name_H-M   'P 1'
#
loop_
_entity.id
_entity.type
_entity.pdbx_description
1 polymer ?
#
loop_
_entity_poly.entity_id
_entity_poly.type
_entity_poly.pdbx_seq_one_letter_code
_entity_poly.pdbx_strand_id
1 'polypeptide(L)'
;MTTNKDCLIYMRTSSMTNSKGDSVKRQKSSIMKWVKSNGYTVRGSYWDIESGKMDTMERTEFMKMIYDSETMGIKVLVFSDQSRLSRDIIVQESTFRLLSSRGYSLVSSENPESFLSDSPTNSLIRQIMGSFSEFDRSSTVHKLKVSRIRKRESNHDKGIVTRNRTGKCEGSKR
;
A
#
# COMPACT_ATOMS: atom_id res chain seq x y z
N MET A 1 4.58 -14.50 -33.56
CA MET A 1 3.83 -13.34 -33.03
C MET A 1 4.64 -12.78 -31.87
N THR A 2 5.35 -11.68 -32.08
CA THR A 2 6.06 -10.98 -31.01
C THR A 2 4.99 -10.33 -30.14
N THR A 3 4.68 -10.94 -28.99
CA THR A 3 3.87 -10.31 -27.98
C THR A 3 4.61 -9.04 -27.55
N ASN A 4 4.09 -7.90 -28.00
CA ASN A 4 4.63 -6.60 -27.64
C ASN A 4 4.47 -6.45 -26.11
N LYS A 5 5.56 -6.60 -25.36
CA LYS A 5 5.56 -6.50 -23.91
C LYS A 5 5.59 -5.02 -23.54
N ASP A 6 4.42 -4.42 -23.40
CA ASP A 6 4.30 -3.01 -23.01
C ASP A 6 4.39 -2.85 -21.49
N CYS A 7 5.03 -1.78 -21.04
CA CYS A 7 5.11 -1.44 -19.63
C CYS A 7 5.01 0.08 -19.41
N LEU A 8 4.62 0.46 -18.19
CA LEU A 8 4.70 1.83 -17.69
C LEU A 8 5.82 1.91 -16.64
N ILE A 9 6.52 3.04 -16.59
CA ILE A 9 7.59 3.26 -15.64
C ILE A 9 7.27 4.36 -14.66
N TYR A 10 7.64 4.15 -13.39
CA TYR A 10 7.40 5.10 -12.32
C TYR A 10 8.68 5.41 -11.55
N MET A 11 8.85 6.69 -11.25
CA MET A 11 9.97 7.23 -10.48
C MET A 11 9.46 8.13 -9.37
N ARG A 12 10.23 8.27 -8.31
CA ARG A 12 9.91 9.18 -7.21
C ARG A 12 11.16 9.79 -6.59
N THR A 13 11.08 11.10 -6.31
CA THR A 13 12.10 11.83 -5.54
C THR A 13 11.45 12.59 -4.39
N SER A 14 12.20 12.81 -3.30
CA SER A 14 11.67 13.46 -2.10
C SER A 14 11.76 15.00 -2.14
N SER A 15 12.43 15.59 -3.13
CA SER A 15 12.57 17.05 -3.27
C SER A 15 12.93 17.46 -4.69
N MET A 16 12.64 18.72 -5.01
CA MET A 16 13.03 19.36 -6.29
C MET A 16 14.56 19.44 -6.48
N THR A 17 15.32 19.58 -5.42
CA THR A 17 16.79 19.58 -5.48
C THR A 17 17.33 18.25 -5.98
N ASN A 18 16.71 17.14 -5.58
CA ASN A 18 17.02 15.81 -6.08
C ASN A 18 16.44 15.53 -7.49
N SER A 19 15.55 16.39 -7.98
CA SER A 19 14.95 16.29 -9.31
C SER A 19 15.91 16.75 -10.41
N LYS A 20 16.72 17.76 -10.15
CA LYS A 20 17.76 18.26 -11.08
C LYS A 20 19.04 17.43 -11.02
N GLY A 21 19.16 16.54 -10.05
CA GLY A 21 20.36 15.74 -9.80
C GLY A 21 20.29 14.31 -10.37
N ASP A 22 21.33 13.55 -10.10
CA ASP A 22 21.55 12.20 -10.61
C ASP A 22 20.50 11.15 -10.18
N SER A 23 19.64 11.47 -9.20
CA SER A 23 18.67 10.51 -8.65
C SER A 23 17.62 10.05 -9.67
N VAL A 24 16.96 10.98 -10.39
CA VAL A 24 15.96 10.63 -11.42
C VAL A 24 16.63 9.98 -12.62
N LYS A 25 17.76 10.57 -13.07
CA LYS A 25 18.53 10.02 -14.19
C LYS A 25 18.99 8.60 -13.90
N ARG A 26 19.46 8.34 -12.69
CA ARG A 26 19.89 7.02 -12.25
C ARG A 26 18.74 6.02 -12.21
N GLN A 27 17.59 6.39 -11.62
CA GLN A 27 16.39 5.56 -11.61
C GLN A 27 15.96 5.23 -13.04
N LYS A 28 15.85 6.25 -13.90
CA LYS A 28 15.46 6.07 -15.31
C LYS A 28 16.46 5.18 -16.05
N SER A 29 17.75 5.37 -15.84
CA SER A 29 18.80 4.56 -16.47
C SER A 29 18.70 3.08 -16.05
N SER A 30 18.53 2.79 -14.76
CA SER A 30 18.33 1.44 -14.25
C SER A 30 17.09 0.78 -14.86
N ILE A 31 15.94 1.48 -14.84
CA ILE A 31 14.69 0.99 -15.43
C ILE A 31 14.85 0.71 -16.93
N MET A 32 15.42 1.65 -17.69
CA MET A 32 15.57 1.51 -19.14
C MET A 32 16.54 0.36 -19.52
N LYS A 33 17.57 0.13 -18.72
CA LYS A 33 18.46 -1.01 -18.89
C LYS A 33 17.71 -2.33 -18.73
N TRP A 34 16.91 -2.45 -17.66
CA TRP A 34 16.09 -3.62 -17.41
C TRP A 34 15.03 -3.84 -18.51
N VAL A 35 14.30 -2.78 -18.89
CA VAL A 35 13.29 -2.79 -19.97
C VAL A 35 13.89 -3.34 -21.27
N LYS A 36 15.05 -2.80 -21.68
CA LYS A 36 15.74 -3.24 -22.89
C LYS A 36 16.18 -4.70 -22.83
N SER A 37 16.75 -5.12 -21.69
CA SER A 37 17.23 -6.50 -21.51
C SER A 37 16.11 -7.54 -21.50
N ASN A 38 14.87 -7.13 -21.13
CA ASN A 38 13.71 -8.03 -21.04
C ASN A 38 12.74 -7.88 -22.22
N GLY A 39 13.06 -7.07 -23.22
CA GLY A 39 12.26 -6.91 -24.43
C GLY A 39 10.94 -6.19 -24.23
N TYR A 40 10.87 -5.29 -23.24
CA TYR A 40 9.70 -4.45 -23.00
C TYR A 40 9.76 -3.14 -23.79
N THR A 41 8.58 -2.55 -24.05
CA THR A 41 8.43 -1.21 -24.64
C THR A 41 7.77 -0.29 -23.62
N VAL A 42 8.39 0.86 -23.32
CA VAL A 42 7.82 1.86 -22.40
C VAL A 42 6.76 2.67 -23.14
N ARG A 43 5.51 2.66 -22.64
CA ARG A 43 4.39 3.43 -23.18
C ARG A 43 4.10 4.71 -22.38
N GLY A 44 4.56 4.79 -21.15
CA GLY A 44 4.40 5.99 -20.31
C GLY A 44 5.47 6.06 -19.23
N SER A 45 5.80 7.29 -18.83
CA SER A 45 6.78 7.56 -17.79
C SER A 45 6.22 8.60 -16.81
N TYR A 46 6.13 8.22 -15.54
CA TYR A 46 5.48 8.99 -14.47
C TYR A 46 6.48 9.28 -13.37
N TRP A 47 6.38 10.45 -12.78
CA TRP A 47 7.33 10.89 -11.78
C TRP A 47 6.70 11.82 -10.76
N ASP A 48 6.69 11.42 -9.49
CA ASP A 48 6.27 12.23 -8.37
C ASP A 48 7.45 12.86 -7.61
N ILE A 49 7.26 14.08 -7.14
CA ILE A 49 8.17 14.78 -6.23
C ILE A 49 7.50 14.80 -4.87
N GLU A 50 7.53 13.68 -4.17
CA GLU A 50 6.79 13.49 -2.94
C GLU A 50 7.57 12.70 -1.89
N SER A 51 7.25 12.95 -0.62
CA SER A 51 7.80 12.17 0.48
C SER A 51 7.45 10.69 0.33
N GLY A 52 8.39 9.80 0.65
CA GLY A 52 8.11 8.36 0.71
C GLY A 52 7.17 7.94 1.83
N LYS A 53 6.80 8.86 2.73
CA LYS A 53 5.81 8.65 3.79
C LYS A 53 4.39 8.93 3.33
N MET A 54 4.22 9.69 2.23
CA MET A 54 2.92 9.95 1.65
C MET A 54 2.33 8.65 1.09
N ASP A 55 1.03 8.44 1.28
CA ASP A 55 0.34 7.28 0.71
C ASP A 55 0.53 7.25 -0.80
N THR A 56 0.80 6.08 -1.32
CA THR A 56 1.03 5.88 -2.76
C THR A 56 -0.20 6.25 -3.59
N MET A 57 -1.39 5.98 -3.06
CA MET A 57 -2.66 6.27 -3.72
C MET A 57 -3.08 7.76 -3.67
N GLU A 58 -2.37 8.59 -2.90
CA GLU A 58 -2.58 10.06 -2.88
C GLU A 58 -1.66 10.80 -3.86
N ARG A 59 -0.70 10.12 -4.50
CA ARG A 59 0.26 10.73 -5.43
C ARG A 59 -0.35 10.91 -6.81
N THR A 60 -0.24 12.12 -7.32
CA THR A 60 -0.90 12.53 -8.57
C THR A 60 -0.42 11.73 -9.78
N GLU A 61 0.89 11.65 -9.99
CA GLU A 61 1.45 10.95 -11.16
C GLU A 61 1.32 9.42 -11.02
N PHE A 62 1.35 8.88 -9.80
CA PHE A 62 1.08 7.48 -9.57
C PHE A 62 -0.36 7.11 -9.94
N MET A 63 -1.34 7.89 -9.49
CA MET A 63 -2.75 7.66 -9.83
C MET A 63 -3.02 7.83 -11.31
N LYS A 64 -2.36 8.81 -11.95
CA LYS A 64 -2.42 8.99 -13.40
C LYS A 64 -1.84 7.76 -14.14
N MET A 65 -0.72 7.21 -13.68
CA MET A 65 -0.16 5.97 -14.21
C MET A 65 -1.16 4.82 -14.15
N ILE A 66 -1.86 4.65 -13.02
CA ILE A 66 -2.87 3.59 -12.88
C ILE A 66 -4.03 3.81 -13.84
N TYR A 67 -4.54 5.04 -13.94
CA TYR A 67 -5.61 5.39 -14.90
C TYR A 67 -5.21 5.10 -16.35
N ASP A 68 -4.03 5.57 -16.76
CA ASP A 68 -3.51 5.36 -18.12
C ASP A 68 -3.26 3.87 -18.39
N SER A 69 -2.79 3.12 -17.38
CA SER A 69 -2.57 1.68 -17.50
C SER A 69 -3.87 0.91 -17.75
N GLU A 70 -4.97 1.29 -17.10
CA GLU A 70 -6.28 0.70 -17.33
C GLU A 70 -6.80 1.03 -18.73
N THR A 71 -6.65 2.28 -19.15
CA THR A 71 -7.07 2.74 -20.49
C THR A 71 -6.29 2.04 -21.61
N MET A 72 -4.99 1.82 -21.42
CA MET A 72 -4.12 1.16 -22.41
C MET A 72 -4.13 -0.37 -22.31
N GLY A 73 -4.73 -0.94 -21.26
CA GLY A 73 -4.68 -2.37 -20.99
C GLY A 73 -3.30 -2.89 -20.57
N ILE A 74 -2.41 -1.99 -20.11
CA ILE A 74 -1.04 -2.34 -19.72
C ILE A 74 -1.04 -2.72 -18.25
N LYS A 75 -0.52 -3.93 -17.94
CA LYS A 75 -0.50 -4.47 -16.57
C LYS A 75 0.89 -4.58 -15.96
N VAL A 76 1.94 -4.17 -16.67
CA VAL A 76 3.33 -4.22 -16.19
C VAL A 76 3.77 -2.83 -15.76
N LEU A 77 4.10 -2.69 -14.47
CA LEU A 77 4.59 -1.46 -13.84
C LEU A 77 6.03 -1.67 -13.38
N VAL A 78 6.96 -0.83 -13.84
CA VAL A 78 8.39 -0.97 -13.56
C VAL A 78 8.87 0.19 -12.71
N PHE A 79 9.55 -0.14 -11.60
CA PHE A 79 10.16 0.78 -10.64
C PHE A 79 11.68 0.56 -10.58
N SER A 80 12.46 1.54 -10.11
CA SER A 80 13.88 1.27 -9.82
C SER A 80 14.02 0.30 -8.66
N ASP A 81 13.33 0.57 -7.56
CA ASP A 81 13.31 -0.23 -6.34
C ASP A 81 11.95 -0.10 -5.61
N GLN A 82 11.69 -0.98 -4.65
CA GLN A 82 10.44 -1.00 -3.87
C GLN A 82 10.18 0.30 -3.10
N SER A 83 11.24 1.02 -2.68
CA SER A 83 11.09 2.26 -1.92
C SER A 83 10.45 3.39 -2.74
N ARG A 84 10.34 3.24 -4.07
CA ARG A 84 9.58 4.16 -4.93
C ARG A 84 8.10 4.03 -4.68
N LEU A 85 7.64 2.81 -4.41
CA LEU A 85 6.26 2.55 -4.04
C LEU A 85 5.94 3.19 -2.67
N SER A 86 6.65 2.81 -1.64
CA SER A 86 6.61 3.44 -0.32
C SER A 86 7.90 3.19 0.46
N ARG A 87 8.22 4.05 1.46
CA ARG A 87 9.23 3.77 2.48
C ARG A 87 8.66 3.04 3.68
N ASP A 88 7.36 3.14 3.87
CA ASP A 88 6.62 2.37 4.86
C ASP A 88 6.33 0.98 4.29
N ILE A 89 6.81 -0.04 4.97
CA ILE A 89 6.69 -1.44 4.54
C ILE A 89 5.22 -1.88 4.51
N ILE A 90 4.40 -1.37 5.43
CA ILE A 90 2.98 -1.71 5.50
C ILE A 90 2.24 -1.14 4.27
N VAL A 91 2.48 0.13 3.97
CA VAL A 91 1.92 0.78 2.77
C VAL A 91 2.42 0.11 1.50
N GLN A 92 3.69 -0.26 1.45
CA GLN A 92 4.31 -0.95 0.33
C GLN A 92 3.62 -2.29 0.05
N GLU A 93 3.47 -3.14 1.07
CA GLU A 93 2.84 -4.45 0.95
C GLU A 93 1.34 -4.35 0.63
N SER A 94 0.61 -3.43 1.26
CA SER A 94 -0.81 -3.23 0.99
C SER A 94 -1.05 -2.76 -0.45
N THR A 95 -0.23 -1.82 -0.94
CA THR A 95 -0.29 -1.35 -2.34
C THR A 95 0.08 -2.47 -3.31
N PHE A 96 1.12 -3.25 -3.01
CA PHE A 96 1.51 -4.40 -3.81
C PHE A 96 0.36 -5.40 -3.95
N ARG A 97 -0.27 -5.79 -2.83
CA ARG A 97 -1.41 -6.73 -2.83
C ARG A 97 -2.60 -6.20 -3.61
N LEU A 98 -2.93 -4.92 -3.42
CA LEU A 98 -4.03 -4.29 -4.12
C LEU A 98 -3.81 -4.31 -5.64
N LEU A 99 -2.60 -3.96 -6.10
CA LEU A 99 -2.29 -3.97 -7.52
C LEU A 99 -2.22 -5.39 -8.08
N SER A 100 -1.60 -6.31 -7.36
CA SER A 100 -1.53 -7.73 -7.76
C SER A 100 -2.92 -8.36 -7.88
N SER A 101 -3.85 -8.06 -6.96
CA SER A 101 -5.24 -8.54 -7.03
C SER A 101 -6.01 -7.99 -8.24
N ARG A 102 -5.57 -6.84 -8.79
CA ARG A 102 -6.10 -6.25 -10.03
C ARG A 102 -5.36 -6.74 -11.29
N GLY A 103 -4.49 -7.72 -11.16
CA GLY A 103 -3.75 -8.34 -12.25
C GLY A 103 -2.52 -7.55 -12.70
N TYR A 104 -2.03 -6.58 -11.90
CA TYR A 104 -0.77 -5.90 -12.20
C TYR A 104 0.43 -6.74 -11.82
N SER A 105 1.46 -6.68 -12.65
CA SER A 105 2.80 -7.20 -12.40
C SER A 105 3.73 -6.04 -12.06
N LEU A 106 4.21 -6.00 -10.83
CA LEU A 106 5.17 -4.99 -10.38
C LEU A 106 6.58 -5.55 -10.49
N VAL A 107 7.48 -4.76 -11.05
CA VAL A 107 8.86 -5.16 -11.27
C VAL A 107 9.81 -4.10 -10.73
N SER A 108 10.82 -4.55 -9.98
CA SER A 108 11.96 -3.73 -9.58
C SER A 108 13.13 -3.97 -10.54
N SER A 109 13.68 -2.90 -11.12
CA SER A 109 14.81 -3.04 -12.04
C SER A 109 16.14 -3.31 -11.34
N GLU A 110 16.29 -2.88 -10.09
CA GLU A 110 17.50 -3.09 -9.28
C GLU A 110 17.46 -4.40 -8.51
N ASN A 111 16.25 -4.85 -8.12
CA ASN A 111 16.06 -6.10 -7.39
C ASN A 111 14.78 -6.81 -7.88
N PRO A 112 14.85 -7.55 -9.01
CA PRO A 112 13.66 -8.18 -9.61
C PRO A 112 12.89 -9.13 -8.69
N GLU A 113 13.59 -9.77 -7.74
CA GLU A 113 12.97 -10.70 -6.79
C GLU A 113 12.19 -10.01 -5.68
N SER A 114 12.36 -8.71 -5.52
CA SER A 114 11.78 -7.96 -4.39
C SER A 114 10.24 -7.95 -4.38
N PHE A 115 9.61 -8.06 -5.53
CA PHE A 115 8.14 -8.14 -5.68
C PHE A 115 7.62 -9.59 -5.84
N LEU A 116 8.48 -10.59 -5.74
CA LEU A 116 8.03 -11.97 -5.80
C LEU A 116 7.30 -12.33 -4.49
N SER A 117 6.10 -12.90 -4.63
CA SER A 117 5.23 -13.26 -3.50
C SER A 117 5.85 -14.26 -2.53
N ASP A 118 6.82 -15.03 -2.96
CA ASP A 118 7.40 -16.16 -2.22
C ASP A 118 8.76 -15.87 -1.56
N SER A 119 9.20 -14.60 -1.54
CA SER A 119 10.43 -14.27 -0.81
C SER A 119 10.23 -14.48 0.69
N PRO A 120 11.22 -15.06 1.41
CA PRO A 120 11.15 -15.24 2.87
C PRO A 120 10.85 -13.93 3.61
N THR A 121 11.40 -12.82 3.13
CA THR A 121 11.16 -11.47 3.67
C THR A 121 9.71 -11.06 3.53
N ASN A 122 9.10 -11.27 2.36
CA ASN A 122 7.69 -10.95 2.14
C ASN A 122 6.77 -11.87 2.97
N SER A 123 7.16 -13.12 3.19
CA SER A 123 6.45 -14.04 4.08
C SER A 123 6.48 -13.55 5.53
N LEU A 124 7.64 -13.12 6.02
CA LEU A 124 7.78 -12.53 7.35
C LEU A 124 6.95 -11.25 7.50
N ILE A 125 7.00 -10.36 6.52
CA ILE A 125 6.19 -9.13 6.51
C ILE A 125 4.70 -9.47 6.57
N ARG A 126 4.23 -10.45 5.79
CA ARG A 126 2.82 -10.91 5.84
C ARG A 126 2.43 -11.42 7.23
N GLN A 127 3.28 -12.18 7.91
CA GLN A 127 3.03 -12.67 9.26
C GLN A 127 2.95 -11.52 10.27
N ILE A 128 3.88 -10.57 10.20
CA ILE A 128 3.88 -9.38 11.04
C ILE A 128 2.60 -8.56 10.82
N MET A 129 2.21 -8.31 9.58
CA MET A 129 0.97 -7.58 9.25
C MET A 129 -0.29 -8.30 9.71
N GLY A 130 -0.33 -9.63 9.59
CA GLY A 130 -1.41 -10.43 10.14
C GLY A 130 -1.55 -10.24 11.65
N SER A 131 -0.44 -10.30 12.37
CA SER A 131 -0.40 -10.09 13.82
C SER A 131 -0.81 -8.66 14.22
N PHE A 132 -0.38 -7.64 13.47
CA PHE A 132 -0.82 -6.25 13.70
C PHE A 132 -2.33 -6.07 13.51
N SER A 133 -2.89 -6.64 12.45
CA SER A 133 -4.34 -6.55 12.18
C SER A 133 -5.15 -7.22 13.29
N GLU A 134 -4.67 -8.33 13.83
CA GLU A 134 -5.30 -9.03 14.96
C GLU A 134 -5.16 -8.23 16.26
N PHE A 135 -4.00 -7.64 16.50
CA PHE A 135 -3.77 -6.75 17.65
C PHE A 135 -4.69 -5.52 17.60
N ASP A 136 -4.81 -4.83 16.46
CA ASP A 136 -5.68 -3.68 16.30
C ASP A 136 -7.15 -4.03 16.53
N ARG A 137 -7.59 -5.17 16.01
CA ARG A 137 -8.93 -5.68 16.25
C ARG A 137 -9.17 -5.95 17.73
N SER A 138 -8.27 -6.65 18.40
CA SER A 138 -8.38 -6.98 19.82
C SER A 138 -8.31 -5.73 20.70
N SER A 139 -7.42 -4.79 20.38
CA SER A 139 -7.28 -3.50 21.04
C SER A 139 -8.56 -2.66 20.93
N THR A 140 -9.17 -2.63 19.74
CA THR A 140 -10.44 -1.93 19.51
C THR A 140 -11.57 -2.56 20.32
N VAL A 141 -11.69 -3.88 20.33
CA VAL A 141 -12.69 -4.60 21.14
C VAL A 141 -12.48 -4.31 22.63
N HIS A 142 -11.23 -4.31 23.10
CA HIS A 142 -10.90 -3.98 24.49
C HIS A 142 -11.29 -2.55 24.84
N LYS A 143 -10.95 -1.55 24.01
CA LYS A 143 -11.33 -0.14 24.20
C LYS A 143 -12.87 0.03 24.27
N LEU A 144 -13.60 -0.64 23.38
CA LEU A 144 -15.05 -0.63 23.40
C LEU A 144 -15.63 -1.27 24.66
N LYS A 145 -15.04 -2.36 25.15
CA LYS A 145 -15.44 -3.01 26.40
C LYS A 145 -15.24 -2.07 27.60
N VAL A 146 -14.06 -1.46 27.71
CA VAL A 146 -13.74 -0.50 28.79
C VAL A 146 -14.68 0.72 28.74
N SER A 147 -14.91 1.26 27.55
CA SER A 147 -15.85 2.39 27.36
C SER A 147 -17.29 2.04 27.79
N ARG A 148 -17.77 0.83 27.49
CA ARG A 148 -19.07 0.35 27.93
C ARG A 148 -19.14 0.20 29.44
N ILE A 149 -18.10 -0.31 30.10
CA ILE A 149 -18.03 -0.45 31.55
C ILE A 149 -18.13 0.95 32.19
N ARG A 150 -17.26 1.88 31.77
CA ARG A 150 -17.28 3.27 32.29
C ARG A 150 -18.64 3.96 32.12
N LYS A 151 -19.28 3.73 30.96
CA LYS A 151 -20.63 4.30 30.72
C LYS A 151 -21.67 3.68 31.63
N ARG A 152 -21.58 2.39 31.94
CA ARG A 152 -22.50 1.72 32.90
C ARG A 152 -22.31 2.26 34.32
N GLU A 153 -21.08 2.40 34.78
CA GLU A 153 -20.74 2.97 36.09
C GLU A 153 -21.27 4.40 36.19
N SER A 154 -20.95 5.26 35.25
CA SER A 154 -21.46 6.64 35.21
C SER A 154 -22.98 6.75 35.15
N ASN A 155 -23.69 5.85 34.49
CA ASN A 155 -25.14 5.83 34.44
C ASN A 155 -25.75 5.29 35.73
N HIS A 156 -25.12 4.29 36.37
CA HIS A 156 -25.52 3.78 37.67
C HIS A 156 -25.45 4.87 38.74
N ASP A 157 -24.35 5.63 38.78
CA ASP A 157 -24.15 6.74 39.73
C ASP A 157 -25.17 7.86 39.51
N LYS A 158 -25.70 8.04 38.32
CA LYS A 158 -26.75 9.01 37.96
C LYS A 158 -28.17 8.45 38.07
N GLY A 159 -28.34 7.21 38.52
CA GLY A 159 -29.67 6.56 38.60
C GLY A 159 -30.33 6.31 37.25
N ILE A 160 -29.57 6.34 36.14
CA ILE A 160 -30.09 6.17 34.79
C ILE A 160 -30.09 4.68 34.41
N VAL A 161 -31.27 4.14 34.13
CA VAL A 161 -31.42 2.75 33.64
C VAL A 161 -31.13 2.70 32.17
N THR A 162 -29.99 2.06 31.79
CA THR A 162 -29.65 1.83 30.39
C THR A 162 -30.33 0.58 29.86
N ARG A 163 -30.95 0.69 28.68
CA ARG A 163 -31.55 -0.43 27.96
C ARG A 163 -30.69 -0.77 26.72
N ASN A 164 -30.56 -2.05 26.44
CA ASN A 164 -29.89 -2.49 25.22
C ASN A 164 -30.79 -2.25 23.99
N ARG A 165 -30.26 -2.53 22.79
CA ARG A 165 -30.97 -2.38 21.51
C ARG A 165 -32.29 -3.20 21.44
N THR A 166 -32.46 -4.23 22.28
CA THR A 166 -33.66 -5.08 22.37
C THR A 166 -34.60 -4.65 23.48
N GLY A 167 -34.38 -3.49 24.11
CA GLY A 167 -35.24 -2.94 25.18
C GLY A 167 -35.05 -3.55 26.57
N LYS A 168 -34.12 -4.52 26.73
CA LYS A 168 -33.79 -5.11 28.03
C LYS A 168 -32.82 -4.25 28.82
N CYS A 169 -33.04 -4.17 30.16
CA CYS A 169 -32.11 -3.47 31.04
C CYS A 169 -30.73 -4.09 31.00
N GLU A 170 -29.69 -3.27 30.77
CA GLU A 170 -28.30 -3.73 30.83
C GLU A 170 -27.95 -4.02 32.29
N GLY A 171 -27.69 -5.31 32.62
CA GLY A 171 -27.31 -5.74 33.96
C GLY A 171 -28.36 -6.63 34.67
N SER A 172 -29.53 -6.86 34.12
CA SER A 172 -30.45 -7.86 34.64
C SER A 172 -29.87 -9.26 34.41
N LYS A 173 -29.37 -9.87 35.50
CA LYS A 173 -29.09 -11.32 35.51
C LYS A 173 -30.43 -12.03 35.53
N ARG A 174 -30.61 -13.05 34.70
CA ARG A 174 -31.61 -14.09 34.92
C ARG A 174 -31.15 -14.98 36.04
#